data_cdc175f2485f4fec0ae168b71ef28b05
#
_entry.id   cdc175f2485f4fec0ae168b71ef28b05
#
_cell.length_a   1.000
_cell.length_b   1.000
_cell.length_c   1.000
_cell.angle_alpha   90.00
_cell.angle_beta   90.00
_cell.angle_gamma   90.00
#
_symmetry.space_group_name_H-M   'P 1'
#
loop_
_entity.id
_entity.type
_entity.pdbx_description
1 polymer ?
#
loop_
_entity_poly.entity_id
_entity_poly.type
_entity_poly.pdbx_seq_one_letter_code
_entity_poly.pdbx_strand_id
1 'polypeptide(L)'
;MKPFFRYTTLLFSMILFVSCVSTKSTLKNVDDKAPNPKLTPQNTFVLTEVSKDPKYGYDPDYPVNVFYRNTKDENLNAERFLNALAGPKGETISYIKIESCCPFPSKHTEMGAGFLDVYEIKWKGQTTPIRLYINIYEKGYLFAPKGFSIKKIAFK
;
A
#
# COMPACT_ATOMS: atom_id res chain seq x y z
N MET A 1 45.66 21.85 33.97
CA MET A 1 45.52 21.14 32.67
C MET A 1 44.55 19.92 32.68
N LYS A 2 43.63 19.81 33.65
CA LYS A 2 42.69 18.67 33.73
C LYS A 2 41.22 18.91 33.28
N PRO A 3 40.68 20.10 33.13
CA PRO A 3 39.29 20.26 32.68
C PRO A 3 39.13 20.15 31.17
N PHE A 4 40.13 20.48 30.36
CA PHE A 4 40.01 20.48 28.89
C PHE A 4 39.77 19.08 28.29
N PHE A 5 40.37 18.08 28.89
CA PHE A 5 40.23 16.70 28.42
C PHE A 5 38.84 16.08 28.70
N ARG A 6 38.15 16.56 29.73
CA ARG A 6 36.78 16.08 30.07
C ARG A 6 35.73 16.59 29.12
N TYR A 7 35.85 17.81 28.62
CA TYR A 7 34.92 18.39 27.66
C TYR A 7 35.08 17.80 26.27
N THR A 8 36.31 17.46 25.85
CA THR A 8 36.58 16.80 24.55
C THR A 8 35.97 15.41 24.48
N THR A 9 36.00 14.65 25.58
CA THR A 9 35.41 13.30 25.65
C THR A 9 33.88 13.37 25.62
N LEU A 10 33.29 14.39 26.25
CA LEU A 10 31.82 14.59 26.24
C LEU A 10 31.31 15.02 24.86
N LEU A 11 32.08 15.87 24.17
CA LEU A 11 31.74 16.32 22.80
C LEU A 11 31.83 15.17 21.79
N PHE A 12 32.82 14.29 21.93
CA PHE A 12 33.00 13.13 21.03
C PHE A 12 31.91 12.06 21.24
N SER A 13 31.39 11.92 22.49
CA SER A 13 30.30 11.00 22.78
C SER A 13 28.95 11.42 22.20
N MET A 14 28.74 12.73 21.92
CA MET A 14 27.49 13.26 21.39
C MET A 14 27.33 13.09 19.88
N ILE A 15 28.43 12.79 19.15
CA ILE A 15 28.43 12.66 17.68
C ILE A 15 28.00 11.25 17.22
N LEU A 16 27.94 10.25 18.12
CA LEU A 16 27.69 8.86 17.76
C LEU A 16 26.19 8.49 17.61
N PHE A 17 25.26 9.44 17.79
CA PHE A 17 23.82 9.17 17.72
C PHE A 17 23.15 9.63 16.44
N VAL A 18 23.89 9.95 15.38
CA VAL A 18 23.29 10.17 14.06
C VAL A 18 22.97 8.81 13.43
N SER A 19 21.89 8.20 13.89
CA SER A 19 21.29 7.04 13.23
C SER A 19 20.70 7.51 11.92
N CYS A 20 21.33 7.20 10.79
CA CYS A 20 20.73 7.33 9.47
C CYS A 20 19.57 6.35 9.36
N VAL A 21 18.35 6.79 9.64
CA VAL A 21 17.15 6.00 9.32
C VAL A 21 17.00 5.97 7.81
N SER A 22 17.14 4.78 7.21
CA SER A 22 16.85 4.60 5.79
C SER A 22 15.35 4.76 5.55
N THR A 23 14.97 5.73 4.73
CA THR A 23 13.58 5.95 4.31
C THR A 23 13.19 5.14 3.06
N LYS A 24 14.09 4.25 2.61
CA LYS A 24 13.78 3.36 1.49
C LYS A 24 12.80 2.28 1.95
N SER A 25 11.67 2.18 1.26
CA SER A 25 10.66 1.15 1.53
C SER A 25 11.25 -0.26 1.48
N THR A 26 10.85 -1.12 2.39
CA THR A 26 11.19 -2.55 2.43
C THR A 26 10.26 -3.40 1.56
N LEU A 27 9.15 -2.84 1.10
CA LEU A 27 8.19 -3.50 0.23
C LEU A 27 8.82 -3.84 -1.13
N LYS A 28 8.45 -4.99 -1.70
CA LYS A 28 9.14 -5.57 -2.87
C LYS A 28 8.60 -5.07 -4.21
N ASN A 29 7.36 -4.55 -4.24
CA ASN A 29 6.67 -4.16 -5.47
C ASN A 29 6.38 -2.65 -5.54
N VAL A 30 7.14 -1.83 -4.82
CA VAL A 30 7.12 -0.37 -4.94
C VAL A 30 7.85 0.06 -6.20
N ASP A 31 7.22 0.93 -6.98
CA ASP A 31 7.81 1.58 -8.14
C ASP A 31 7.32 3.04 -8.26
N ASP A 32 8.18 3.98 -7.92
CA ASP A 32 7.89 5.42 -8.02
C ASP A 32 7.62 5.89 -9.47
N LYS A 33 8.09 5.13 -10.46
CA LYS A 33 7.90 5.41 -11.89
C LYS A 33 6.59 4.83 -12.43
N ALA A 34 5.87 4.02 -11.65
CA ALA A 34 4.59 3.48 -12.06
C ALA A 34 3.65 4.61 -12.51
N PRO A 35 2.91 4.45 -13.62
CA PRO A 35 1.99 5.47 -14.11
C PRO A 35 0.87 5.73 -13.11
N ASN A 36 0.33 6.94 -13.14
CA ASN A 36 -0.90 7.20 -12.39
C ASN A 36 -2.04 6.40 -13.03
N PRO A 37 -2.83 5.66 -12.24
CA PRO A 37 -3.92 4.86 -12.77
C PRO A 37 -5.00 5.78 -13.36
N LYS A 38 -5.57 5.38 -14.50
CA LYS A 38 -6.72 6.04 -15.11
C LYS A 38 -7.98 5.75 -14.30
N LEU A 39 -8.94 6.67 -14.34
CA LEU A 39 -10.24 6.50 -13.71
C LEU A 39 -11.30 6.17 -14.74
N THR A 40 -12.26 5.35 -14.34
CA THR A 40 -13.52 5.13 -15.07
C THR A 40 -14.51 6.27 -14.81
N PRO A 41 -15.59 6.41 -15.60
CA PRO A 41 -16.67 7.35 -15.29
C PRO A 41 -17.30 7.13 -13.90
N GLN A 42 -17.21 5.91 -13.36
CA GLN A 42 -17.71 5.54 -12.04
C GLN A 42 -16.69 5.82 -10.91
N ASN A 43 -15.60 6.57 -11.19
CA ASN A 43 -14.54 6.91 -10.26
C ASN A 43 -13.79 5.70 -9.66
N THR A 44 -13.69 4.59 -10.40
CA THR A 44 -12.87 3.43 -10.05
C THR A 44 -11.59 3.41 -10.89
N PHE A 45 -10.55 2.70 -10.45
CA PHE A 45 -9.35 2.52 -11.27
C PHE A 45 -9.63 1.64 -12.49
N VAL A 46 -9.02 1.99 -13.62
CA VAL A 46 -8.98 1.12 -14.80
C VAL A 46 -7.90 0.08 -14.58
N LEU A 47 -8.29 -1.15 -14.27
CA LEU A 47 -7.41 -2.30 -14.24
C LEU A 47 -7.51 -3.04 -15.58
N THR A 48 -6.38 -3.51 -16.12
CA THR A 48 -6.33 -4.19 -17.43
C THR A 48 -5.88 -5.63 -17.32
N GLU A 49 -5.20 -6.01 -16.23
CA GLU A 49 -4.57 -7.29 -16.06
C GLU A 49 -4.76 -7.85 -14.65
N VAL A 50 -4.72 -9.18 -14.58
CA VAL A 50 -4.61 -9.92 -13.31
C VAL A 50 -3.13 -10.16 -13.02
N SER A 51 -2.71 -9.99 -11.78
CA SER A 51 -1.33 -10.23 -11.36
C SER A 51 -0.90 -11.68 -11.65
N LYS A 52 0.30 -11.82 -12.20
CA LYS A 52 0.94 -13.14 -12.35
C LYS A 52 1.57 -13.62 -11.05
N ASP A 53 1.95 -12.69 -10.18
CA ASP A 53 2.51 -12.98 -8.87
C ASP A 53 1.38 -13.35 -7.88
N PRO A 54 1.39 -14.58 -7.33
CA PRO A 54 0.38 -15.02 -6.38
C PRO A 54 0.45 -14.30 -5.02
N LYS A 55 1.55 -13.61 -4.73
CA LYS A 55 1.74 -12.84 -3.49
C LYS A 55 1.09 -11.47 -3.54
N TYR A 56 0.89 -10.91 -4.74
CA TYR A 56 0.40 -9.56 -4.94
C TYR A 56 -0.95 -9.33 -4.24
N GLY A 57 -0.96 -8.42 -3.27
CA GLY A 57 -2.10 -8.10 -2.42
C GLY A 57 -2.33 -9.07 -1.25
N TYR A 58 -1.75 -10.26 -1.26
CA TYR A 58 -1.93 -11.28 -0.21
C TYR A 58 -0.78 -11.37 0.80
N ASP A 59 0.40 -10.93 0.40
CA ASP A 59 1.61 -10.93 1.21
C ASP A 59 1.92 -9.48 1.63
N PRO A 60 2.18 -9.19 2.91
CA PRO A 60 2.49 -7.83 3.36
C PRO A 60 3.73 -7.23 2.70
N ASP A 61 4.67 -8.04 2.19
CA ASP A 61 5.81 -7.54 1.41
C ASP A 61 5.44 -7.17 -0.04
N TYR A 62 4.27 -7.60 -0.53
CA TYR A 62 3.76 -7.37 -1.89
C TYR A 62 2.35 -6.75 -1.90
N PRO A 63 2.11 -5.66 -1.15
CA PRO A 63 0.79 -5.05 -1.06
C PRO A 63 0.34 -4.44 -2.39
N VAL A 64 -0.92 -4.06 -2.47
CA VAL A 64 -1.42 -3.20 -3.53
C VAL A 64 -1.04 -1.75 -3.22
N ASN A 65 -0.17 -1.14 -4.02
CA ASN A 65 0.34 0.21 -3.81
C ASN A 65 -0.54 1.24 -4.54
N VAL A 66 -1.52 1.84 -3.86
CA VAL A 66 -2.53 2.73 -4.48
C VAL A 66 -2.21 4.21 -4.43
N PHE A 67 -1.26 4.64 -3.61
CA PHE A 67 -0.75 6.00 -3.45
C PHE A 67 -1.84 7.10 -3.34
N TYR A 68 -1.99 7.71 -2.16
CA TYR A 68 -3.08 8.68 -1.88
C TYR A 68 -2.78 10.14 -2.25
N ARG A 69 -1.53 10.51 -2.49
CA ARG A 69 -0.99 11.90 -2.39
C ARG A 69 -1.72 12.98 -3.19
N ASN A 70 -2.66 12.62 -4.05
CA ASN A 70 -3.47 13.57 -4.84
C ASN A 70 -4.95 13.51 -4.47
N THR A 71 -5.30 12.94 -3.33
CA THR A 71 -6.68 12.84 -2.85
C THR A 71 -6.83 13.55 -1.52
N LYS A 72 -8.01 14.13 -1.28
CA LYS A 72 -8.35 14.75 0.02
C LYS A 72 -8.68 13.70 1.09
N ASP A 73 -8.99 12.47 0.66
CA ASP A 73 -9.35 11.34 1.49
C ASP A 73 -8.29 10.24 1.29
N GLU A 74 -7.65 9.84 2.37
CA GLU A 74 -6.58 8.84 2.36
C GLU A 74 -7.08 7.47 1.86
N ASN A 75 -8.36 7.13 2.10
CA ASN A 75 -8.93 5.84 1.73
C ASN A 75 -9.44 5.82 0.27
N LEU A 76 -9.64 6.98 -0.36
CA LEU A 76 -10.29 7.07 -1.66
C LEU A 76 -9.65 6.19 -2.73
N ASN A 77 -8.32 6.11 -2.77
CA ASN A 77 -7.63 5.28 -3.77
C ASN A 77 -7.73 3.78 -3.45
N ALA A 78 -7.78 3.40 -2.16
CA ALA A 78 -8.08 2.02 -1.77
C ALA A 78 -9.50 1.63 -2.22
N GLU A 79 -10.48 2.49 -2.00
CA GLU A 79 -11.86 2.27 -2.47
C GLU A 79 -11.97 2.21 -4.00
N ARG A 80 -11.29 3.10 -4.73
CA ARG A 80 -11.21 3.08 -6.19
C ARG A 80 -10.67 1.76 -6.72
N PHE A 81 -9.65 1.22 -6.05
CA PHE A 81 -9.08 -0.07 -6.38
C PHE A 81 -10.05 -1.22 -6.08
N LEU A 82 -10.57 -1.28 -4.85
CA LEU A 82 -11.49 -2.35 -4.44
C LEU A 82 -12.77 -2.35 -5.28
N ASN A 83 -13.31 -1.18 -5.60
CA ASN A 83 -14.49 -1.05 -6.45
C ASN A 83 -14.26 -1.43 -7.92
N ALA A 84 -13.00 -1.55 -8.35
CA ALA A 84 -12.63 -2.07 -9.67
C ALA A 84 -12.59 -3.61 -9.73
N LEU A 85 -12.62 -4.28 -8.57
CA LEU A 85 -12.57 -5.73 -8.47
C LEU A 85 -13.96 -6.37 -8.51
N ALA A 86 -13.99 -7.63 -8.93
CA ALA A 86 -15.13 -8.53 -8.80
C ALA A 86 -14.62 -9.91 -8.35
N GLY A 87 -15.49 -10.75 -7.87
CA GLY A 87 -15.20 -12.14 -7.59
C GLY A 87 -14.79 -12.91 -8.86
N PRO A 88 -14.31 -14.15 -8.74
CA PRO A 88 -13.71 -14.90 -9.85
C PRO A 88 -14.65 -15.10 -11.05
N LYS A 89 -15.96 -15.12 -10.84
CA LYS A 89 -16.98 -15.24 -11.89
C LYS A 89 -17.71 -13.94 -12.19
N GLY A 90 -17.17 -12.78 -11.70
CA GLY A 90 -17.77 -11.47 -11.88
C GLY A 90 -18.76 -11.07 -10.77
N GLU A 91 -18.75 -11.80 -9.64
CA GLU A 91 -19.62 -11.50 -8.49
C GLU A 91 -19.29 -10.12 -7.92
N THR A 92 -20.32 -9.42 -7.44
CA THR A 92 -20.13 -8.19 -6.67
C THR A 92 -19.45 -8.52 -5.34
N ILE A 93 -18.39 -7.80 -5.04
CA ILE A 93 -17.68 -7.92 -3.76
C ILE A 93 -18.22 -6.91 -2.75
N SER A 94 -18.13 -7.26 -1.48
CA SER A 94 -18.20 -6.36 -0.34
C SER A 94 -16.87 -6.38 0.40
N TYR A 95 -16.48 -5.28 1.02
CA TYR A 95 -15.22 -5.19 1.73
C TYR A 95 -15.34 -4.28 2.96
N ILE A 96 -14.49 -4.53 3.93
CA ILE A 96 -14.33 -3.73 5.15
C ILE A 96 -12.86 -3.66 5.54
N LYS A 97 -12.39 -2.50 5.92
CA LYS A 97 -11.07 -2.34 6.56
C LYS A 97 -11.17 -2.90 7.98
N ILE A 98 -10.35 -3.90 8.29
CA ILE A 98 -10.37 -4.58 9.59
C ILE A 98 -9.26 -4.10 10.52
N GLU A 99 -8.11 -3.72 9.97
CA GLU A 99 -6.97 -3.26 10.76
C GLU A 99 -5.97 -2.47 9.90
N SER A 100 -4.99 -1.82 10.54
CA SER A 100 -3.75 -1.35 9.93
C SER A 100 -2.60 -2.08 10.60
N CYS A 101 -1.71 -2.67 9.81
CA CYS A 101 -0.60 -3.47 10.31
C CYS A 101 0.71 -3.21 9.58
N CYS A 102 1.70 -3.99 9.95
CA CYS A 102 2.88 -4.22 9.13
C CYS A 102 3.62 -2.91 8.78
N PRO A 103 4.21 -2.24 9.79
CA PRO A 103 4.90 -0.98 9.58
C PRO A 103 6.09 -1.15 8.64
N PHE A 104 6.30 -0.18 7.76
CA PHE A 104 7.41 -0.15 6.82
C PHE A 104 7.97 1.28 6.68
N PRO A 105 9.27 1.44 6.34
CA PRO A 105 9.84 2.75 6.05
C PRO A 105 9.21 3.39 4.83
N SER A 106 8.80 4.67 4.93
CA SER A 106 8.25 5.45 3.83
C SER A 106 8.75 6.89 3.87
N LYS A 107 9.21 7.37 2.72
CA LYS A 107 9.58 8.79 2.53
C LYS A 107 8.37 9.70 2.32
N HIS A 108 7.18 9.12 2.20
CA HIS A 108 5.95 9.84 1.90
C HIS A 108 5.11 10.15 3.14
N THR A 109 5.63 9.85 4.33
CA THR A 109 5.04 10.19 5.62
C THR A 109 5.96 11.10 6.41
N GLU A 110 5.41 11.97 7.25
CA GLU A 110 6.20 12.85 8.12
C GLU A 110 6.98 12.05 9.17
N MET A 111 6.45 10.94 9.63
CA MET A 111 7.08 10.06 10.61
C MET A 111 8.14 9.13 10.01
N GLY A 112 8.32 9.13 8.68
CA GLY A 112 9.24 8.20 8.01
C GLY A 112 8.79 6.75 7.97
N ALA A 113 7.56 6.45 8.41
CA ALA A 113 6.97 5.11 8.43
C ALA A 113 5.50 5.14 8.00
N GLY A 114 5.08 4.11 7.26
CA GLY A 114 3.68 3.85 6.88
C GLY A 114 3.19 2.53 7.45
N PHE A 115 1.89 2.31 7.40
CA PHE A 115 1.22 1.06 7.76
C PHE A 115 0.42 0.56 6.58
N LEU A 116 0.31 -0.75 6.45
CA LEU A 116 -0.59 -1.37 5.48
C LEU A 116 -2.01 -1.42 6.05
N ASP A 117 -2.98 -1.12 5.21
CA ASP A 117 -4.40 -1.34 5.52
C ASP A 117 -4.80 -2.75 5.11
N VAL A 118 -5.44 -3.47 6.02
CA VAL A 118 -5.94 -4.82 5.75
C VAL A 118 -7.43 -4.77 5.53
N TYR A 119 -7.84 -5.20 4.34
CA TYR A 119 -9.24 -5.29 3.96
C TYR A 119 -9.69 -6.74 3.91
N GLU A 120 -10.80 -7.04 4.57
CA GLU A 120 -11.52 -8.29 4.43
C GLU A 120 -12.53 -8.17 3.30
N ILE A 121 -12.50 -9.12 2.34
CA ILE A 121 -13.32 -9.10 1.14
C ILE A 121 -14.17 -10.35 1.06
N LYS A 122 -15.45 -10.16 0.71
CA LYS A 122 -16.46 -11.22 0.58
C LYS A 122 -17.24 -11.05 -0.72
N TRP A 123 -17.73 -12.17 -1.24
CA TRP A 123 -18.76 -12.23 -2.30
C TRP A 123 -19.72 -13.39 -2.07
N LYS A 124 -20.84 -13.38 -2.77
CA LYS A 124 -21.86 -14.44 -2.63
C LYS A 124 -21.30 -15.79 -3.07
N GLY A 125 -21.44 -16.80 -2.24
CA GLY A 125 -20.96 -18.17 -2.50
C GLY A 125 -19.53 -18.45 -2.03
N GLN A 126 -18.86 -17.46 -1.42
CA GLN A 126 -17.56 -17.65 -0.80
C GLN A 126 -17.69 -18.27 0.59
N THR A 127 -16.86 -19.25 0.90
CA THR A 127 -16.85 -19.92 2.22
C THR A 127 -16.00 -19.20 3.26
N THR A 128 -14.87 -18.62 2.82
CA THR A 128 -13.90 -17.95 3.69
C THR A 128 -13.57 -16.58 3.12
N PRO A 129 -13.64 -15.49 3.91
CA PRO A 129 -13.23 -14.17 3.47
C PRO A 129 -11.77 -14.13 3.02
N ILE A 130 -11.47 -13.29 2.07
CA ILE A 130 -10.11 -13.02 1.60
C ILE A 130 -9.60 -11.72 2.24
N ARG A 131 -8.33 -11.72 2.64
CA ARG A 131 -7.66 -10.49 3.11
C ARG A 131 -6.71 -9.98 2.04
N LEU A 132 -6.76 -8.67 1.81
CA LEU A 132 -5.80 -7.95 0.97
C LEU A 132 -5.10 -6.87 1.79
N TYR A 133 -3.78 -6.77 1.55
CA TYR A 133 -2.94 -5.69 2.07
C TYR A 133 -2.89 -4.56 1.06
N ILE A 134 -3.29 -3.36 1.47
CA ILE A 134 -3.29 -2.16 0.64
C ILE A 134 -2.37 -1.12 1.28
N ASN A 135 -1.50 -0.55 0.46
CA ASN A 135 -0.58 0.50 0.83
C ASN A 135 -1.00 1.81 0.17
N ILE A 136 -1.34 2.79 0.99
CA ILE A 136 -1.75 4.12 0.52
C ILE A 136 -0.59 5.10 0.34
N TYR A 137 0.63 4.78 0.80
CA TYR A 137 1.76 5.70 0.85
C TYR A 137 2.71 5.58 -0.36
N GLU A 138 2.84 4.40 -0.95
CA GLU A 138 3.79 4.12 -2.02
C GLU A 138 3.07 3.89 -3.36
N LYS A 139 3.81 4.08 -4.46
CA LYS A 139 3.36 3.79 -5.82
C LYS A 139 3.78 2.40 -6.26
N GLY A 140 2.99 1.81 -7.16
CA GLY A 140 3.30 0.58 -7.85
C GLY A 140 2.35 0.38 -9.03
N TYR A 141 2.61 -0.63 -9.84
CA TYR A 141 1.68 -1.06 -10.88
C TYR A 141 0.46 -1.71 -10.24
N LEU A 142 -0.72 -1.37 -10.77
CA LEU A 142 -1.99 -1.90 -10.26
C LEU A 142 -2.48 -3.05 -11.14
N PHE A 143 -2.74 -4.18 -10.50
CA PHE A 143 -3.31 -5.40 -11.08
C PHE A 143 -4.48 -5.88 -10.23
N ALA A 144 -5.39 -6.66 -10.80
CA ALA A 144 -6.30 -7.44 -9.97
C ALA A 144 -5.51 -8.57 -9.30
N PRO A 145 -5.64 -8.82 -7.98
CA PRO A 145 -4.99 -9.95 -7.33
C PRO A 145 -5.48 -11.28 -7.93
N LYS A 146 -4.63 -12.30 -7.92
CA LYS A 146 -4.97 -13.62 -8.46
C LYS A 146 -6.19 -14.20 -7.73
N GLY A 147 -7.18 -14.67 -8.47
CA GLY A 147 -8.45 -15.15 -7.91
C GLY A 147 -9.57 -14.12 -7.95
N PHE A 148 -9.27 -12.86 -8.24
CA PHE A 148 -10.26 -11.84 -8.58
C PHE A 148 -10.40 -11.69 -10.10
N SER A 149 -11.53 -11.16 -10.54
CA SER A 149 -11.72 -10.64 -11.88
C SER A 149 -11.85 -9.11 -11.84
N ILE A 150 -11.69 -8.48 -12.99
CA ILE A 150 -11.86 -7.04 -13.15
C ILE A 150 -13.33 -6.77 -13.42
N LYS A 151 -13.91 -5.83 -12.68
CA LYS A 151 -15.31 -5.45 -12.83
C LYS A 151 -15.55 -4.89 -14.23
N LYS A 152 -16.52 -5.45 -14.95
CA LYS A 152 -16.91 -4.95 -16.27
C LYS A 152 -17.51 -3.56 -16.14
N ILE A 153 -16.99 -2.60 -16.91
CA ILE A 153 -17.51 -1.24 -16.98
C ILE A 153 -18.74 -1.29 -17.90
N ALA A 154 -19.91 -1.00 -17.34
CA ALA A 154 -21.09 -0.75 -18.18
C ALA A 154 -20.97 0.66 -18.78
N PHE A 155 -20.64 0.75 -20.05
CA PHE A 155 -20.84 2.00 -20.80
C PHE A 155 -22.34 2.16 -21.05
N LYS A 156 -22.94 3.18 -20.41
CA LYS A 156 -24.28 3.66 -20.78
C LYS A 156 -24.19 4.60 -21.95
#